data_03c88aac3aafa15d80050c0e64c80583
#
_entry.id   03c88aac3aafa15d80050c0e64c80583
#
_cell.length_a   1.000
_cell.length_b   1.000
_cell.length_c   1.000
_cell.angle_alpha   90.00
_cell.angle_beta   90.00
_cell.angle_gamma   90.00
#
_symmetry.space_group_name_H-M   'P 1'
#
loop_
_entity.id
_entity.type
_entity.pdbx_description
1 polymer ?
#
loop_
_entity_poly.entity_id
_entity_poly.type
_entity_poly.pdbx_seq_one_letter_code
_entity_poly.pdbx_strand_id
1 'polypeptide(L)'
;MRVPDGFVQVSSAGSSDPFLQVPSAGSIARVDASPGLESDIRDKSETGGNRGLVVAVDGPSGAGKSSASRGAAIALGLQYLDTGSMYRALTWWLLERGADISDAALVGGLAAEPVIEVGTDPHAPWTRVNGTDVSAAIRTREVTSAVSAVAAVPRVRAHLIAQQRDIIANAPGIVAEGRDIGTVVAPDAGVKVFLTADSTARADRRAAETSWSAASTQVDQDRRDRLDAGQSAKADDAVEIDSTRLDLDQVIDIIVRLARERTGVPYPRQQTR
;
A
#
# COMPACT_ATOMS: atom_id res chain seq x y z
N MET A 1 -35.23 54.19 6.24
CA MET A 1 -35.98 53.82 7.45
C MET A 1 -35.09 52.94 8.30
N ARG A 2 -34.70 53.47 9.40
CA ARG A 2 -33.90 53.04 10.57
C ARG A 2 -33.46 51.59 10.71
N VAL A 3 -32.13 51.45 10.93
CA VAL A 3 -31.41 50.38 11.66
C VAL A 3 -31.68 50.56 13.15
N PRO A 4 -31.64 49.49 13.98
CA PRO A 4 -31.05 49.62 15.28
C PRO A 4 -29.88 48.66 15.54
N ASP A 5 -28.83 49.29 16.08
CA ASP A 5 -27.67 48.71 16.78
C ASP A 5 -28.10 47.90 17.99
N GLY A 6 -27.31 46.83 18.29
CA GLY A 6 -27.36 46.10 19.52
C GLY A 6 -26.02 45.44 19.83
N PHE A 7 -25.08 46.23 20.37
CA PHE A 7 -23.87 45.74 21.05
C PHE A 7 -24.25 45.01 22.36
N VAL A 8 -23.70 43.83 22.57
CA VAL A 8 -23.57 43.26 23.92
C VAL A 8 -22.11 42.83 24.10
N GLN A 9 -21.41 43.58 24.94
CA GLN A 9 -20.17 43.18 25.60
C GLN A 9 -20.47 42.15 26.67
N VAL A 10 -19.69 41.04 26.70
CA VAL A 10 -19.61 40.16 27.87
C VAL A 10 -18.16 40.04 28.29
N SER A 11 -17.96 40.44 29.53
CA SER A 11 -16.79 40.55 30.34
C SER A 11 -16.06 39.23 30.59
N SER A 12 -14.75 39.34 30.68
CA SER A 12 -13.80 38.36 31.18
C SER A 12 -14.09 37.97 32.66
N ALA A 13 -14.17 36.67 32.95
CA ALA A 13 -13.97 36.15 34.29
C ALA A 13 -13.11 34.87 34.19
N GLY A 14 -11.97 34.91 34.89
CA GLY A 14 -11.02 33.82 34.96
C GLY A 14 -11.56 32.64 35.78
N SER A 15 -11.08 31.47 35.45
CA SER A 15 -11.14 30.29 36.29
C SER A 15 -9.82 29.55 36.20
N SER A 16 -9.16 29.50 37.35
CA SER A 16 -7.94 28.81 37.68
C SER A 16 -8.17 27.30 37.66
N ASP A 17 -7.34 26.61 36.95
CA ASP A 17 -7.29 25.13 36.94
C ASP A 17 -6.12 24.68 37.84
N PRO A 18 -6.36 23.88 38.88
CA PRO A 18 -5.30 23.39 39.78
C PRO A 18 -5.09 21.88 39.56
N PHE A 19 -4.31 21.46 38.57
CA PHE A 19 -3.72 20.12 38.59
C PHE A 19 -2.52 20.03 37.60
N LEU A 20 -1.39 20.59 38.04
CA LEU A 20 -0.06 20.25 37.58
C LEU A 20 0.84 19.99 38.77
N GLN A 21 0.89 18.75 39.26
CA GLN A 21 1.96 18.26 40.11
C GLN A 21 2.78 17.22 39.36
N VAL A 22 4.02 17.58 39.08
CA VAL A 22 5.10 16.70 38.60
C VAL A 22 5.79 16.15 39.85
N PRO A 23 5.97 14.83 40.04
CA PRO A 23 6.86 14.32 41.06
C PRO A 23 8.31 14.28 40.55
N SER A 24 9.18 14.86 41.37
CA SER A 24 10.62 14.90 41.26
C SER A 24 11.28 13.53 41.40
N ALA A 25 12.46 13.44 40.77
CA ALA A 25 13.42 12.34 40.82
C ALA A 25 13.70 11.79 42.22
N GLY A 26 13.74 10.47 42.30
CA GLY A 26 14.16 9.73 43.50
C GLY A 26 14.85 8.43 43.17
N SER A 27 16.17 8.47 43.37
CA SER A 27 17.03 7.39 43.86
C SER A 27 17.24 6.11 43.08
N ILE A 28 18.47 6.00 42.61
CA ILE A 28 19.19 4.84 42.09
C ILE A 28 19.32 3.77 43.20
N ALA A 29 18.83 2.58 42.95
CA ALA A 29 19.23 1.37 43.67
C ALA A 29 20.09 0.48 42.74
N ARG A 30 21.37 0.35 43.08
CA ARG A 30 22.28 -0.66 42.56
C ARG A 30 21.80 -2.03 43.02
N VAL A 31 21.71 -2.98 42.11
CA VAL A 31 21.63 -4.41 42.43
C VAL A 31 22.79 -5.12 41.74
N ASP A 32 23.51 -5.87 42.58
CA ASP A 32 24.75 -6.58 42.33
C ASP A 32 24.71 -7.58 41.20
N ALA A 33 25.88 -7.70 40.58
CA ALA A 33 26.23 -8.77 39.64
C ALA A 33 26.48 -10.09 40.43
N SER A 34 25.90 -11.18 39.97
CA SER A 34 26.39 -12.53 40.20
C SER A 34 26.33 -13.36 38.93
N PRO A 35 27.37 -14.17 38.64
CA PRO A 35 27.59 -14.80 37.32
C PRO A 35 27.02 -16.21 37.29
N GLY A 36 26.57 -16.60 36.11
CA GLY A 36 26.36 -18.01 35.80
C GLY A 36 25.06 -18.30 35.10
N LEU A 37 25.08 -18.36 33.79
CA LEU A 37 24.55 -19.48 32.95
C LEU A 37 25.02 -19.28 31.52
N GLU A 38 26.19 -19.85 31.23
CA GLU A 38 26.51 -20.27 29.86
C GLU A 38 25.62 -21.45 29.51
N SER A 39 25.29 -21.54 28.24
CA SER A 39 24.59 -22.61 27.54
C SER A 39 23.11 -22.33 27.27
N ASP A 40 22.83 -21.69 26.17
CA ASP A 40 21.90 -22.15 25.14
C ASP A 40 22.06 -21.28 23.88
N ILE A 41 23.19 -21.44 23.20
CA ILE A 41 23.28 -21.14 21.76
C ILE A 41 22.50 -22.26 21.07
N ARG A 42 21.20 -22.19 21.09
CA ARG A 42 20.36 -22.97 20.17
C ARG A 42 20.55 -22.41 18.77
N ASP A 43 21.16 -23.26 18.01
CA ASP A 43 21.26 -23.24 16.56
C ASP A 43 20.01 -22.64 15.88
N LYS A 44 20.16 -21.41 15.35
CA LYS A 44 19.14 -20.72 14.56
C LYS A 44 19.26 -21.03 13.07
N SER A 45 19.74 -22.20 12.70
CA SER A 45 20.08 -22.54 11.32
C SER A 45 19.03 -23.36 10.55
N GLU A 46 17.81 -23.57 11.07
CA GLU A 46 16.82 -24.39 10.34
C GLU A 46 15.43 -23.78 10.11
N THR A 47 15.27 -22.47 10.11
CA THR A 47 14.06 -21.83 9.54
C THR A 47 14.42 -20.57 8.76
N GLY A 48 15.35 -20.69 7.82
CA GLY A 48 15.70 -19.65 6.86
C GLY A 48 14.60 -19.39 5.82
N GLY A 49 13.34 -19.42 6.21
CA GLY A 49 12.22 -18.99 5.40
C GLY A 49 12.18 -17.47 5.27
N ASN A 50 11.64 -16.97 4.22
CA ASN A 50 11.40 -15.62 3.72
C ASN A 50 11.15 -14.47 4.75
N ARG A 51 11.58 -14.60 5.99
CA ARG A 51 11.40 -13.55 7.03
C ARG A 51 12.14 -12.29 6.64
N GLY A 52 11.41 -11.20 6.57
CA GLY A 52 11.93 -9.90 6.17
C GLY A 52 12.10 -9.70 4.66
N LEU A 53 11.73 -10.68 3.82
CA LEU A 53 11.74 -10.49 2.38
C LEU A 53 10.63 -9.54 1.96
N VAL A 54 11.02 -8.46 1.27
CA VAL A 54 10.09 -7.56 0.59
C VAL A 54 10.22 -7.78 -0.91
N VAL A 55 9.09 -8.09 -1.56
CA VAL A 55 8.97 -8.17 -3.02
C VAL A 55 8.12 -6.99 -3.48
N ALA A 56 8.73 -6.08 -4.23
CA ALA A 56 8.06 -4.94 -4.85
C ALA A 56 7.59 -5.29 -6.25
N VAL A 57 6.31 -5.07 -6.56
CA VAL A 57 5.74 -5.33 -7.89
C VAL A 57 5.09 -4.06 -8.41
N ASP A 58 5.74 -3.40 -9.33
CA ASP A 58 5.28 -2.16 -9.96
C ASP A 58 4.85 -2.38 -11.41
N GLY A 59 4.17 -1.40 -12.00
CA GLY A 59 3.79 -1.44 -13.41
C GLY A 59 2.45 -0.76 -13.68
N PRO A 60 2.06 -0.58 -14.96
CA PRO A 60 0.86 0.13 -15.38
C PRO A 60 -0.45 -0.56 -14.96
N SER A 61 -1.57 0.14 -15.15
CA SER A 61 -2.90 -0.41 -14.88
C SER A 61 -3.22 -1.57 -15.82
N GLY A 62 -3.79 -2.65 -15.28
CA GLY A 62 -4.19 -3.81 -16.11
C GLY A 62 -3.04 -4.76 -16.49
N ALA A 63 -1.80 -4.54 -16.04
CA ALA A 63 -0.69 -5.45 -16.28
C ALA A 63 -0.80 -6.80 -15.54
N GLY A 64 -1.81 -6.99 -14.67
CA GLY A 64 -2.01 -8.23 -13.93
C GLY A 64 -1.30 -8.26 -12.56
N LYS A 65 -0.83 -7.11 -12.06
CA LYS A 65 -0.09 -7.03 -10.79
C LYS A 65 -0.80 -7.68 -9.62
N SER A 66 -2.07 -7.34 -9.38
CA SER A 66 -2.79 -7.80 -8.19
C SER A 66 -2.92 -9.32 -8.15
N SER A 67 -3.26 -9.93 -9.27
CA SER A 67 -3.36 -11.39 -9.38
C SER A 67 -1.99 -12.06 -9.20
N ALA A 68 -0.96 -11.54 -9.89
CA ALA A 68 0.39 -12.09 -9.83
C ALA A 68 1.04 -11.91 -8.45
N SER A 69 0.93 -10.72 -7.85
CA SER A 69 1.48 -10.42 -6.51
C SER A 69 0.82 -11.26 -5.43
N ARG A 70 -0.51 -11.38 -5.49
CA ARG A 70 -1.28 -12.20 -4.56
C ARG A 70 -0.93 -13.69 -4.69
N GLY A 71 -0.85 -14.20 -5.92
CA GLY A 71 -0.43 -15.58 -6.18
C GLY A 71 1.00 -15.85 -5.71
N ALA A 72 1.92 -14.92 -5.97
CA ALA A 72 3.30 -15.02 -5.49
C ALA A 72 3.38 -14.99 -3.95
N ALA A 73 2.59 -14.14 -3.29
CA ALA A 73 2.51 -14.08 -1.82
C ALA A 73 2.04 -15.43 -1.24
N ILE A 74 1.00 -16.03 -1.80
CA ILE A 74 0.50 -17.36 -1.42
C ILE A 74 1.60 -18.42 -1.60
N ALA A 75 2.24 -18.47 -2.77
CA ALA A 75 3.26 -19.47 -3.09
C ALA A 75 4.54 -19.34 -2.25
N LEU A 76 4.82 -18.14 -1.75
CA LEU A 76 5.97 -17.83 -0.90
C LEU A 76 5.65 -17.87 0.60
N GLY A 77 4.38 -18.00 0.99
CA GLY A 77 3.96 -17.89 2.39
C GLY A 77 4.17 -16.50 2.98
N LEU A 78 4.05 -15.44 2.15
CA LEU A 78 4.24 -14.05 2.52
C LEU A 78 2.90 -13.32 2.68
N GLN A 79 2.93 -12.19 3.37
CA GLN A 79 1.83 -11.24 3.37
C GLN A 79 1.69 -10.54 2.00
N TYR A 80 0.56 -9.90 1.77
CA TYR A 80 0.25 -9.18 0.54
C TYR A 80 -0.30 -7.79 0.84
N LEU A 81 0.19 -6.78 0.12
CA LEU A 81 -0.28 -5.40 0.22
C LEU A 81 -0.64 -4.82 -1.15
N ASP A 82 -1.93 -4.54 -1.36
CA ASP A 82 -2.44 -3.72 -2.48
C ASP A 82 -2.41 -2.24 -2.06
N THR A 83 -1.32 -1.54 -2.37
CA THR A 83 -1.23 -0.10 -2.04
C THR A 83 -2.24 0.73 -2.81
N GLY A 84 -2.62 0.31 -4.01
CA GLY A 84 -3.66 0.96 -4.80
C GLY A 84 -5.02 0.96 -4.12
N SER A 85 -5.32 -0.04 -3.29
CA SER A 85 -6.55 -0.08 -2.51
C SER A 85 -6.62 1.05 -1.48
N MET A 86 -5.49 1.46 -0.90
CA MET A 86 -5.42 2.55 0.07
C MET A 86 -5.74 3.91 -0.58
N TYR A 87 -5.17 4.18 -1.76
CA TYR A 87 -5.51 5.39 -2.53
C TYR A 87 -6.98 5.39 -2.95
N ARG A 88 -7.51 4.24 -3.37
CA ARG A 88 -8.93 4.09 -3.71
C ARG A 88 -9.84 4.28 -2.50
N ALA A 89 -9.44 3.81 -1.33
CA ALA A 89 -10.18 3.98 -0.08
C ALA A 89 -10.31 5.45 0.31
N LEU A 90 -9.20 6.21 0.23
CA LEU A 90 -9.24 7.64 0.44
C LEU A 90 -10.13 8.34 -0.61
N THR A 91 -10.00 7.95 -1.88
CA THR A 91 -10.81 8.52 -2.97
C THR A 91 -12.29 8.27 -2.74
N TRP A 92 -12.67 7.03 -2.39
CA TRP A 92 -14.04 6.69 -2.05
C TRP A 92 -14.57 7.56 -0.91
N TRP A 93 -13.80 7.70 0.16
CA TRP A 93 -14.19 8.49 1.33
C TRP A 93 -14.38 9.98 1.01
N LEU A 94 -13.56 10.56 0.13
CA LEU A 94 -13.70 11.93 -0.34
C LEU A 94 -14.98 12.11 -1.19
N LEU A 95 -15.24 11.17 -2.10
CA LEU A 95 -16.42 11.19 -2.97
C LEU A 95 -17.72 11.07 -2.16
N GLU A 96 -17.79 10.16 -1.18
CA GLU A 96 -18.93 10.00 -0.28
C GLU A 96 -19.27 11.28 0.51
N ARG A 97 -18.27 12.14 0.71
CA ARG A 97 -18.46 13.45 1.37
C ARG A 97 -18.77 14.58 0.39
N GLY A 98 -18.82 14.31 -0.91
CA GLY A 98 -18.99 15.32 -1.93
C GLY A 98 -17.82 16.32 -2.01
N ALA A 99 -16.61 15.90 -1.60
CA ALA A 99 -15.43 16.73 -1.68
C ALA A 99 -15.04 17.00 -3.14
N ASP A 100 -14.67 18.25 -3.45
CA ASP A 100 -14.13 18.59 -4.76
C ASP A 100 -12.71 18.02 -4.90
N ILE A 101 -12.61 16.87 -5.59
CA ILE A 101 -11.33 16.19 -5.84
C ILE A 101 -10.40 16.95 -6.79
N SER A 102 -10.85 18.01 -7.45
CA SER A 102 -10.02 18.88 -8.27
C SER A 102 -9.28 19.93 -7.43
N ASP A 103 -9.72 20.20 -6.21
CA ASP A 103 -9.04 21.05 -5.23
C ASP A 103 -7.97 20.25 -4.47
N ALA A 104 -6.73 20.32 -4.95
CA ALA A 104 -5.60 19.62 -4.34
C ALA A 104 -5.31 20.08 -2.89
N ALA A 105 -5.65 21.34 -2.52
CA ALA A 105 -5.44 21.85 -1.17
C ALA A 105 -6.46 21.23 -0.20
N LEU A 106 -7.73 21.18 -0.61
CA LEU A 106 -8.80 20.51 0.12
C LEU A 106 -8.50 19.02 0.30
N VAL A 107 -8.21 18.30 -0.79
CA VAL A 107 -7.88 16.86 -0.78
C VAL A 107 -6.68 16.58 0.13
N GLY A 108 -5.62 17.39 0.02
CA GLY A 108 -4.43 17.25 0.86
C GLY A 108 -4.70 17.57 2.34
N GLY A 109 -5.63 18.48 2.64
CA GLY A 109 -6.06 18.81 4.01
C GLY A 109 -6.82 17.67 4.67
N LEU A 110 -7.63 16.96 3.89
CA LEU A 110 -8.48 15.85 4.35
C LEU A 110 -7.77 14.48 4.38
N ALA A 111 -6.55 14.38 3.84
CA ALA A 111 -5.89 13.09 3.59
C ALA A 111 -5.69 12.22 4.83
N ALA A 112 -5.54 12.82 6.02
CA ALA A 112 -5.29 12.11 7.28
C ALA A 112 -6.55 11.96 8.16
N GLU A 113 -7.72 12.42 7.69
CA GLU A 113 -8.95 12.31 8.49
C GLU A 113 -9.50 10.88 8.57
N PRO A 114 -9.57 10.10 7.46
CA PRO A 114 -10.08 8.75 7.55
C PRO A 114 -9.03 7.78 8.09
N VAL A 115 -9.48 6.86 8.95
CA VAL A 115 -8.67 5.70 9.33
C VAL A 115 -8.82 4.65 8.22
N ILE A 116 -7.74 4.41 7.47
CA ILE A 116 -7.69 3.42 6.40
C ILE A 116 -6.95 2.19 6.91
N GLU A 117 -7.61 1.04 6.86
CA GLU A 117 -7.07 -0.24 7.28
C GLU A 117 -7.10 -1.22 6.11
N VAL A 118 -6.08 -2.06 6.01
CA VAL A 118 -5.96 -3.09 4.96
C VAL A 118 -5.58 -4.43 5.57
N GLY A 119 -6.23 -5.50 5.12
CA GLY A 119 -5.85 -6.86 5.46
C GLY A 119 -4.72 -7.34 4.56
N THR A 120 -3.69 -7.94 5.18
CA THR A 120 -2.49 -8.43 4.48
C THR A 120 -2.50 -9.93 4.23
N ASP A 121 -3.58 -10.62 4.55
CA ASP A 121 -3.76 -12.03 4.19
C ASP A 121 -4.00 -12.16 2.67
N PRO A 122 -3.11 -12.83 1.92
CA PRO A 122 -3.29 -12.98 0.48
C PRO A 122 -4.52 -13.83 0.11
N HIS A 123 -5.04 -14.67 1.03
CA HIS A 123 -6.23 -15.46 0.77
C HIS A 123 -7.52 -14.64 0.89
N ALA A 124 -7.54 -13.64 1.77
CA ALA A 124 -8.71 -12.83 2.08
C ALA A 124 -8.34 -11.35 2.28
N PRO A 125 -7.82 -10.66 1.24
CA PRO A 125 -7.50 -9.24 1.37
C PRO A 125 -8.78 -8.40 1.51
N TRP A 126 -8.73 -7.41 2.39
CA TRP A 126 -9.85 -6.48 2.61
C TRP A 126 -9.34 -5.05 2.81
N THR A 127 -10.23 -4.08 2.64
CA THR A 127 -9.96 -2.66 2.89
C THR A 127 -11.12 -2.05 3.66
N ARG A 128 -10.83 -1.33 4.74
CA ARG A 128 -11.82 -0.62 5.56
C ARG A 128 -11.49 0.85 5.66
N VAL A 129 -12.53 1.65 5.79
CA VAL A 129 -12.45 3.08 6.09
C VAL A 129 -13.33 3.35 7.31
N ASN A 130 -12.72 3.85 8.39
CA ASN A 130 -13.40 4.10 9.67
C ASN A 130 -14.19 2.85 10.15
N GLY A 131 -13.58 1.65 10.02
CA GLY A 131 -14.17 0.38 10.40
C GLY A 131 -15.18 -0.22 9.40
N THR A 132 -15.61 0.53 8.38
CA THR A 132 -16.54 0.06 7.34
C THR A 132 -15.78 -0.65 6.22
N ASP A 133 -16.17 -1.88 5.85
CA ASP A 133 -15.60 -2.60 4.72
C ASP A 133 -16.01 -1.93 3.40
N VAL A 134 -15.00 -1.49 2.64
CA VAL A 134 -15.17 -0.81 1.36
C VAL A 134 -14.55 -1.56 0.19
N SER A 135 -14.15 -2.81 0.40
CA SER A 135 -13.40 -3.63 -0.58
C SER A 135 -14.07 -3.71 -1.97
N ALA A 136 -15.40 -3.73 -2.01
CA ALA A 136 -16.17 -3.69 -3.25
C ALA A 136 -16.38 -2.25 -3.74
N ALA A 137 -16.73 -1.31 -2.84
CA ALA A 137 -17.06 0.07 -3.17
C ALA A 137 -15.88 0.82 -3.82
N ILE A 138 -14.65 0.54 -3.40
CA ILE A 138 -13.43 1.15 -3.96
C ILE A 138 -13.09 0.70 -5.39
N ARG A 139 -13.83 -0.27 -5.95
CA ARG A 139 -13.61 -0.80 -7.31
C ARG A 139 -14.65 -0.28 -8.32
N THR A 140 -15.54 0.60 -7.91
CA THR A 140 -16.52 1.25 -8.81
C THR A 140 -15.82 2.08 -9.89
N ARG A 141 -16.54 2.37 -10.97
CA ARG A 141 -16.03 3.20 -12.07
C ARG A 141 -15.72 4.62 -11.59
N GLU A 142 -16.56 5.15 -10.72
CA GLU A 142 -16.40 6.48 -10.14
C GLU A 142 -15.08 6.62 -9.39
N VAL A 143 -14.81 5.75 -8.42
CA VAL A 143 -13.54 5.71 -7.70
C VAL A 143 -12.36 5.46 -8.64
N THR A 144 -12.53 4.54 -9.62
CA THR A 144 -11.49 4.21 -10.59
C THR A 144 -11.11 5.40 -11.45
N SER A 145 -12.06 6.24 -11.83
CA SER A 145 -11.80 7.43 -12.66
C SER A 145 -11.18 8.58 -11.89
N ALA A 146 -11.42 8.65 -10.58
CA ALA A 146 -11.01 9.74 -9.69
C ALA A 146 -9.64 9.49 -9.02
N VAL A 147 -9.26 8.24 -8.80
CA VAL A 147 -8.13 7.87 -7.93
C VAL A 147 -6.79 8.46 -8.37
N SER A 148 -6.51 8.63 -9.67
CA SER A 148 -5.24 9.17 -10.14
C SER A 148 -5.08 10.66 -9.78
N ALA A 149 -6.18 11.43 -9.79
CA ALA A 149 -6.16 12.83 -9.35
C ALA A 149 -5.85 12.95 -7.85
N VAL A 150 -6.49 12.13 -7.03
CA VAL A 150 -6.23 12.08 -5.58
C VAL A 150 -4.80 11.61 -5.29
N ALA A 151 -4.33 10.57 -5.99
CA ALA A 151 -2.98 10.02 -5.83
C ALA A 151 -1.87 10.98 -6.27
N ALA A 152 -2.16 11.97 -7.12
CA ALA A 152 -1.21 12.98 -7.53
C ALA A 152 -0.95 14.06 -6.46
N VAL A 153 -1.82 14.17 -5.43
CA VAL A 153 -1.68 15.18 -4.37
C VAL A 153 -0.52 14.82 -3.43
N PRO A 154 0.51 15.69 -3.28
CA PRO A 154 1.71 15.35 -2.52
C PRO A 154 1.44 14.99 -1.05
N ARG A 155 0.49 15.67 -0.39
CA ARG A 155 0.12 15.38 1.00
C ARG A 155 -0.55 14.01 1.16
N VAL A 156 -1.40 13.61 0.20
CA VAL A 156 -1.99 12.27 0.14
C VAL A 156 -0.88 11.23 0.04
N ARG A 157 0.05 11.42 -0.89
CA ARG A 157 1.18 10.51 -1.07
C ARG A 157 2.02 10.37 0.19
N ALA A 158 2.43 11.50 0.78
CA ALA A 158 3.24 11.49 2.00
C ALA A 158 2.56 10.70 3.12
N HIS A 159 1.26 10.90 3.33
CA HIS A 159 0.48 10.21 4.35
C HIS A 159 0.38 8.69 4.08
N LEU A 160 -0.05 8.30 2.87
CA LEU A 160 -0.24 6.89 2.55
C LEU A 160 1.08 6.13 2.41
N ILE A 161 2.15 6.75 1.88
CA ILE A 161 3.48 6.13 1.83
C ILE A 161 4.01 5.85 3.24
N ALA A 162 3.80 6.74 4.21
CA ALA A 162 4.16 6.48 5.59
C ALA A 162 3.45 5.24 6.14
N GLN A 163 2.13 5.14 5.96
CA GLN A 163 1.36 3.95 6.38
C GLN A 163 1.81 2.67 5.67
N GLN A 164 2.09 2.73 4.36
CA GLN A 164 2.59 1.58 3.59
C GLN A 164 3.94 1.09 4.13
N ARG A 165 4.84 2.02 4.43
CA ARG A 165 6.15 1.70 5.03
C ARG A 165 6.01 1.05 6.40
N ASP A 166 5.10 1.53 7.22
CA ASP A 166 4.82 0.95 8.55
C ASP A 166 4.28 -0.48 8.43
N ILE A 167 3.38 -0.74 7.48
CA ILE A 167 2.87 -2.09 7.22
C ILE A 167 4.02 -3.01 6.77
N ILE A 168 4.84 -2.56 5.82
CA ILE A 168 5.96 -3.34 5.28
C ILE A 168 7.00 -3.64 6.37
N ALA A 169 7.35 -2.64 7.20
CA ALA A 169 8.35 -2.80 8.26
C ALA A 169 7.91 -3.79 9.36
N ASN A 170 6.60 -3.89 9.62
CA ASN A 170 6.06 -4.80 10.62
C ASN A 170 5.71 -6.19 10.08
N ALA A 171 5.84 -6.42 8.76
CA ALA A 171 5.55 -7.70 8.14
C ALA A 171 6.71 -8.69 8.31
N PRO A 172 6.45 -9.98 8.60
CA PRO A 172 7.49 -11.01 8.63
C PRO A 172 8.08 -11.31 7.24
N GLY A 173 7.45 -10.80 6.21
CA GLY A 173 7.78 -10.84 4.80
C GLY A 173 6.53 -10.51 3.99
N ILE A 174 6.68 -9.79 2.86
CA ILE A 174 5.54 -9.21 2.17
C ILE A 174 5.79 -9.04 0.67
N VAL A 175 4.75 -9.26 -0.13
CA VAL A 175 4.67 -8.83 -1.52
C VAL A 175 3.81 -7.57 -1.56
N ALA A 176 4.38 -6.45 -1.93
CA ALA A 176 3.67 -5.18 -2.08
C ALA A 176 3.56 -4.80 -3.56
N GLU A 177 2.38 -4.41 -4.00
CA GLU A 177 2.15 -3.95 -5.35
C GLU A 177 1.74 -2.47 -5.42
N GLY A 178 2.14 -1.81 -6.50
CA GLY A 178 1.80 -0.40 -6.72
C GLY A 178 2.26 0.17 -8.04
N ARG A 179 2.82 1.39 -7.97
CA ARG A 179 3.39 2.14 -9.08
C ARG A 179 4.85 2.50 -8.85
N ASP A 180 5.22 2.65 -7.60
CA ASP A 180 6.48 3.19 -7.12
C ASP A 180 6.96 2.48 -5.84
N ILE A 181 6.59 1.21 -5.69
CA ILE A 181 7.00 0.44 -4.52
C ILE A 181 8.51 0.31 -4.49
N GLY A 182 9.12 -0.15 -5.60
CA GLY A 182 10.56 -0.36 -5.70
C GLY A 182 11.40 0.91 -5.81
N THR A 183 10.78 2.07 -6.07
CA THR A 183 11.51 3.35 -6.17
C THR A 183 11.33 4.25 -4.97
N VAL A 184 10.13 4.26 -4.36
CA VAL A 184 9.75 5.22 -3.31
C VAL A 184 9.38 4.56 -2.00
N VAL A 185 8.46 3.58 -2.03
CA VAL A 185 7.91 2.99 -0.80
C VAL A 185 8.93 2.09 -0.12
N ALA A 186 9.50 1.14 -0.85
CA ALA A 186 10.49 0.17 -0.40
C ALA A 186 11.69 0.11 -1.36
N PRO A 187 12.52 1.16 -1.43
CA PRO A 187 13.65 1.22 -2.36
C PRO A 187 14.70 0.14 -2.06
N ASP A 188 14.71 -0.40 -0.85
CA ASP A 188 15.61 -1.48 -0.44
C ASP A 188 14.96 -2.87 -0.52
N ALA A 189 13.82 -3.01 -1.24
CA ALA A 189 13.16 -4.29 -1.43
C ALA A 189 14.13 -5.32 -2.00
N GLY A 190 14.11 -6.53 -1.42
CA GLY A 190 15.02 -7.61 -1.81
C GLY A 190 14.79 -8.10 -3.24
N VAL A 191 13.56 -8.00 -3.75
CA VAL A 191 13.20 -8.27 -5.13
C VAL A 191 12.32 -7.15 -5.66
N LYS A 192 12.65 -6.65 -6.85
CA LYS A 192 11.86 -5.63 -7.54
C LYS A 192 11.47 -6.14 -8.93
N VAL A 193 10.20 -6.08 -9.21
CA VAL A 193 9.61 -6.49 -10.48
C VAL A 193 8.85 -5.31 -11.08
N PHE A 194 9.05 -5.09 -12.36
CA PHE A 194 8.25 -4.16 -13.14
C PHE A 194 7.43 -4.95 -14.17
N LEU A 195 6.15 -5.11 -13.91
CA LEU A 195 5.26 -5.92 -14.73
C LEU A 195 4.61 -5.06 -15.81
N THR A 196 4.86 -5.40 -17.09
CA THR A 196 4.27 -4.74 -18.26
C THR A 196 3.36 -5.68 -19.03
N ALA A 197 2.53 -5.12 -19.90
CA ALA A 197 1.84 -5.80 -20.97
C ALA A 197 1.43 -4.78 -22.03
N ASP A 198 1.21 -5.22 -23.28
CA ASP A 198 0.69 -4.33 -24.31
C ASP A 198 -0.71 -3.77 -23.95
N SER A 199 -1.09 -2.65 -24.57
CA SER A 199 -2.33 -1.95 -24.23
C SER A 199 -3.57 -2.79 -24.50
N THR A 200 -3.55 -3.62 -25.54
CA THR A 200 -4.67 -4.50 -25.90
C THR A 200 -4.85 -5.60 -24.86
N ALA A 201 -3.78 -6.32 -24.51
CA ALA A 201 -3.83 -7.36 -23.48
C ALA A 201 -4.30 -6.80 -22.12
N ARG A 202 -3.87 -5.59 -21.75
CA ARG A 202 -4.32 -4.91 -20.53
C ARG A 202 -5.81 -4.56 -20.56
N ALA A 203 -6.30 -4.07 -21.72
CA ALA A 203 -7.70 -3.72 -21.89
C ALA A 203 -8.61 -4.97 -21.84
N ASP A 204 -8.19 -6.06 -22.47
CA ASP A 204 -8.93 -7.32 -22.49
C ASP A 204 -9.01 -7.95 -21.09
N ARG A 205 -7.90 -7.99 -20.34
CA ARG A 205 -7.87 -8.48 -18.97
C ARG A 205 -8.81 -7.68 -18.08
N ARG A 206 -8.78 -6.35 -18.20
CA ARG A 206 -9.65 -5.50 -17.40
C ARG A 206 -11.11 -5.62 -17.77
N ALA A 207 -11.43 -5.79 -19.06
CA ALA A 207 -12.78 -6.05 -19.51
C ALA A 207 -13.32 -7.39 -18.98
N ALA A 208 -12.46 -8.42 -18.88
CA ALA A 208 -12.83 -9.70 -18.28
C ALA A 208 -13.07 -9.61 -16.77
N GLU A 209 -12.39 -8.70 -16.05
CA GLU A 209 -12.59 -8.46 -14.62
C GLU A 209 -13.83 -7.60 -14.32
N THR A 210 -14.32 -6.87 -15.30
CA THR A 210 -15.41 -5.90 -15.15
C THR A 210 -16.43 -6.12 -16.25
N SER A 211 -17.67 -5.65 -16.07
CA SER A 211 -18.68 -5.67 -17.14
C SER A 211 -18.51 -4.54 -18.18
N TRP A 212 -17.34 -3.88 -18.21
CA TRP A 212 -17.08 -2.74 -19.09
C TRP A 212 -16.56 -3.22 -20.46
N SER A 213 -16.83 -2.43 -21.51
CA SER A 213 -16.29 -2.78 -22.83
C SER A 213 -14.77 -2.55 -22.89
N ALA A 214 -14.06 -3.38 -23.67
CA ALA A 214 -12.62 -3.24 -23.84
C ALA A 214 -12.22 -1.86 -24.36
N ALA A 215 -12.99 -1.28 -25.30
CA ALA A 215 -12.71 0.04 -25.85
C ALA A 215 -12.81 1.17 -24.80
N SER A 216 -13.85 1.17 -23.96
CA SER A 216 -13.98 2.17 -22.89
C SER A 216 -12.89 1.98 -21.81
N THR A 217 -12.51 0.75 -21.56
CA THR A 217 -11.46 0.38 -20.62
C THR A 217 -10.08 0.86 -21.09
N GLN A 218 -9.78 0.73 -22.38
CA GLN A 218 -8.51 1.19 -22.95
C GLN A 218 -8.35 2.71 -22.79
N VAL A 219 -9.38 3.50 -23.14
CA VAL A 219 -9.35 4.96 -22.98
C VAL A 219 -9.12 5.36 -21.51
N ASP A 220 -9.81 4.69 -20.58
CA ASP A 220 -9.64 4.96 -19.14
C ASP A 220 -8.23 4.57 -18.66
N GLN A 221 -7.65 3.47 -19.17
CA GLN A 221 -6.29 3.06 -18.82
C GLN A 221 -5.25 4.02 -19.39
N ASP A 222 -5.34 4.42 -20.64
CA ASP A 222 -4.42 5.36 -21.28
C ASP A 222 -4.44 6.74 -20.57
N ARG A 223 -5.61 7.17 -20.10
CA ARG A 223 -5.74 8.39 -19.29
C ARG A 223 -5.03 8.22 -17.95
N ARG A 224 -5.23 7.11 -17.26
CA ARG A 224 -4.59 6.82 -15.97
C ARG A 224 -3.08 6.69 -16.11
N ASP A 225 -2.59 5.96 -17.12
CA ASP A 225 -1.17 5.81 -17.35
C ASP A 225 -0.48 7.16 -17.59
N ARG A 226 -1.15 8.08 -18.30
CA ARG A 226 -0.65 9.47 -18.44
C ARG A 226 -0.61 10.24 -17.13
N LEU A 227 -1.63 10.11 -16.29
CA LEU A 227 -1.68 10.78 -14.98
C LEU A 227 -0.68 10.16 -14.00
N ASP A 228 -0.49 8.84 -14.06
CA ASP A 228 0.41 8.10 -13.20
C ASP A 228 1.88 8.12 -13.68
N ALA A 229 2.17 8.62 -14.91
CA ALA A 229 3.50 8.55 -15.55
C ALA A 229 4.62 9.17 -14.70
N GLY A 230 4.34 10.27 -14.00
CA GLY A 230 5.30 10.91 -13.09
C GLY A 230 5.62 10.11 -11.83
N GLN A 231 4.85 9.03 -11.57
CA GLN A 231 4.94 8.21 -10.35
C GLN A 231 5.22 6.74 -10.65
N SER A 232 5.35 6.36 -11.92
CA SER A 232 5.45 4.96 -12.38
C SER A 232 6.81 4.65 -13.00
N ALA A 233 7.89 5.21 -12.46
CA ALA A 233 9.22 4.91 -12.94
C ALA A 233 9.66 3.51 -12.49
N LYS A 234 10.19 2.72 -13.43
CA LYS A 234 10.83 1.45 -13.13
C LYS A 234 12.09 1.71 -12.31
N ALA A 235 12.28 0.99 -11.20
CA ALA A 235 13.54 1.02 -10.47
C ALA A 235 14.67 0.45 -11.34
N ASP A 236 15.88 1.01 -11.24
CA ASP A 236 17.02 0.62 -12.08
C ASP A 236 17.40 -0.86 -11.91
N ASP A 237 17.19 -1.40 -10.71
CA ASP A 237 17.43 -2.79 -10.33
C ASP A 237 16.19 -3.70 -10.45
N ALA A 238 15.09 -3.20 -11.00
CA ALA A 238 13.89 -4.00 -11.19
C ALA A 238 14.00 -4.90 -12.43
N VAL A 239 13.64 -6.18 -12.24
CA VAL A 239 13.44 -7.12 -13.35
C VAL A 239 12.14 -6.78 -14.07
N GLU A 240 12.24 -6.50 -15.36
CA GLU A 240 11.07 -6.28 -16.19
C GLU A 240 10.49 -7.60 -16.69
N ILE A 241 9.17 -7.76 -16.52
CA ILE A 241 8.43 -8.93 -16.99
C ILE A 241 7.35 -8.44 -17.97
N ASP A 242 7.50 -8.72 -19.23
CA ASP A 242 6.42 -8.52 -20.21
C ASP A 242 5.45 -9.70 -20.14
N SER A 243 4.29 -9.44 -19.57
CA SER A 243 3.24 -10.43 -19.39
C SER A 243 2.26 -10.53 -20.59
N THR A 244 2.53 -9.87 -21.71
CA THR A 244 1.63 -9.83 -22.86
C THR A 244 1.18 -11.21 -23.31
N ARG A 245 2.12 -12.17 -23.35
CA ARG A 245 1.90 -13.55 -23.81
C ARG A 245 2.00 -14.60 -22.71
N LEU A 246 2.18 -14.17 -21.48
CA LEU A 246 2.27 -15.06 -20.31
C LEU A 246 0.90 -15.23 -19.68
N ASP A 247 0.60 -16.44 -19.26
CA ASP A 247 -0.52 -16.70 -18.36
C ASP A 247 -0.17 -16.30 -16.90
N LEU A 248 -1.16 -16.33 -16.03
CA LEU A 248 -0.99 -15.90 -14.63
C LEU A 248 0.03 -16.79 -13.89
N ASP A 249 -0.03 -18.09 -14.09
CA ASP A 249 0.85 -19.04 -13.37
C ASP A 249 2.31 -18.86 -13.79
N GLN A 250 2.57 -18.60 -15.08
CA GLN A 250 3.91 -18.29 -15.57
C GLN A 250 4.48 -17.01 -14.94
N VAL A 251 3.65 -15.95 -14.80
CA VAL A 251 4.09 -14.72 -14.14
C VAL A 251 4.38 -14.96 -12.65
N ILE A 252 3.51 -15.70 -11.96
CA ILE A 252 3.71 -16.08 -10.56
C ILE A 252 5.01 -16.87 -10.40
N ASP A 253 5.26 -17.87 -11.25
CA ASP A 253 6.46 -18.71 -11.21
C ASP A 253 7.74 -17.88 -11.38
N ILE A 254 7.73 -16.88 -12.28
CA ILE A 254 8.87 -15.97 -12.46
C ILE A 254 9.15 -15.18 -11.17
N ILE A 255 8.12 -14.58 -10.57
CA ILE A 255 8.24 -13.79 -9.34
C ILE A 255 8.76 -14.68 -8.19
N VAL A 256 8.18 -15.87 -8.03
CA VAL A 256 8.58 -16.84 -7.00
C VAL A 256 10.03 -17.29 -7.18
N ARG A 257 10.46 -17.55 -8.41
CA ARG A 257 11.85 -17.90 -8.71
C ARG A 257 12.80 -16.78 -8.32
N LEU A 258 12.55 -15.54 -8.72
CA LEU A 258 13.36 -14.37 -8.35
C LEU A 258 13.47 -14.22 -6.83
N ALA A 259 12.36 -14.40 -6.12
CA ALA A 259 12.32 -14.33 -4.66
C ALA A 259 13.19 -15.41 -4.00
N ARG A 260 13.12 -16.64 -4.48
CA ARG A 260 13.90 -17.78 -3.96
C ARG A 260 15.38 -17.66 -4.29
N GLU A 261 15.75 -17.22 -5.49
CA GLU A 261 17.13 -16.93 -5.85
C GLU A 261 17.73 -15.87 -4.90
N ARG A 262 16.96 -14.86 -4.54
CA ARG A 262 17.39 -13.82 -3.61
C ARG A 262 17.59 -14.32 -2.18
N THR A 263 16.76 -15.25 -1.73
CA THR A 263 16.81 -15.82 -0.36
C THR A 263 17.71 -17.04 -0.24
N GLY A 264 18.25 -17.55 -1.37
CA GLY A 264 19.04 -18.78 -1.38
C GLY A 264 18.23 -20.06 -1.18
N VAL A 265 16.90 -19.98 -1.19
CA VAL A 265 16.01 -21.15 -1.06
C VAL A 265 15.86 -21.82 -2.42
N PRO A 266 16.19 -23.14 -2.57
CA PRO A 266 16.08 -23.82 -3.86
C PRO A 266 14.63 -23.84 -4.40
N TYR A 267 14.46 -23.53 -5.70
CA TYR A 267 13.21 -23.74 -6.40
C TYR A 267 13.05 -25.23 -6.70
N PRO A 268 11.93 -25.89 -6.29
CA PRO A 268 11.71 -27.26 -6.70
C PRO A 268 11.64 -27.31 -8.23
N ARG A 269 12.57 -28.06 -8.86
CA ARG A 269 12.52 -28.25 -10.32
C ARG A 269 11.19 -28.89 -10.65
N GLN A 270 10.38 -28.23 -11.47
CA GLN A 270 9.17 -28.84 -12.01
C GLN A 270 9.61 -30.14 -12.71
N GLN A 271 9.12 -31.27 -12.20
CA GLN A 271 9.22 -32.53 -12.96
C GLN A 271 8.34 -32.32 -14.19
N THR A 272 8.94 -32.10 -15.34
CA THR A 272 8.28 -32.14 -16.64
C THR A 272 7.57 -33.49 -16.75
N ARG A 273 6.24 -33.47 -16.71
CA ARG A 273 5.39 -34.63 -17.07
C ARG A 273 5.30 -34.72 -18.56
#